data_d1fe20c4ac0988c53465eb7499bdedb6
#
_entry.id   d1fe20c4ac0988c53465eb7499bdedb6
#
_cell.length_a   1.000
_cell.length_b   1.000
_cell.length_c   1.000
_cell.angle_alpha   90.00
_cell.angle_beta   90.00
_cell.angle_gamma   90.00
#
_symmetry.space_group_name_H-M   'P 1'
#
loop_
_entity.id
_entity.type
_entity.pdbx_description
1 polymer ?
#
loop_
_entity_poly.entity_id
_entity_poly.type
_entity_poly.pdbx_seq_one_letter_code
_entity_poly.pdbx_strand_id
1 'polypeptide(L)'
;MPTHPRHFSITQIGNLASLRIGIKNASKEQSENVLEASALLSGAHIHHKIADNIIAAIWRKYILNCAYNITTARYNRTIGQLREDPETAAQYETLVRESWLVSEAAGAGVPETSINEIIDQFYHKLDPASTSSLQRDIWAGRPSELETFSGYLVRKAKELSVPVLLSETMYSDLQKIVSKQS
;
A
#
# COMPACT_ATOMS: atom_id res chain seq x y z
N MET A 1 -42.01 -7.22 15.35
CA MET A 1 -40.70 -7.54 15.98
C MET A 1 -39.82 -6.31 15.90
N PRO A 2 -39.32 -5.77 17.00
CA PRO A 2 -38.44 -4.58 16.93
C PRO A 2 -37.09 -4.99 16.34
N THR A 3 -36.76 -4.39 15.22
CA THR A 3 -35.41 -4.47 14.61
C THR A 3 -34.46 -3.67 15.49
N HIS A 4 -33.61 -4.34 16.27
CA HIS A 4 -32.55 -3.67 16.97
C HIS A 4 -31.61 -3.02 15.93
N PRO A 5 -31.27 -1.73 16.10
CA PRO A 5 -30.29 -1.10 15.23
C PRO A 5 -28.97 -1.85 15.36
N ARG A 6 -28.40 -2.30 14.24
CA ARG A 6 -27.06 -2.87 14.23
C ARG A 6 -26.08 -1.77 14.60
N HIS A 7 -25.49 -1.83 15.78
CA HIS A 7 -24.40 -0.95 16.16
C HIS A 7 -23.16 -1.31 15.33
N PHE A 8 -22.76 -0.41 14.44
CA PHE A 8 -21.48 -0.50 13.78
C PHE A 8 -20.45 0.27 14.64
N SER A 9 -19.40 -0.38 15.06
CA SER A 9 -18.26 0.28 15.69
C SER A 9 -17.08 0.31 14.71
N ILE A 10 -16.44 1.46 14.60
CA ILE A 10 -15.19 1.63 13.85
C ILE A 10 -14.11 1.91 14.90
N THR A 11 -13.08 1.07 14.93
CA THR A 11 -11.93 1.26 15.81
C THR A 11 -10.76 1.76 14.97
N GLN A 12 -10.30 2.97 15.26
CA GLN A 12 -9.05 3.49 14.69
C GLN A 12 -7.87 2.86 15.41
N ILE A 13 -6.98 2.22 14.65
CA ILE A 13 -5.71 1.69 15.18
C ILE A 13 -4.60 2.63 14.73
N GLY A 14 -3.84 3.17 15.70
CA GLY A 14 -2.77 4.14 15.48
C GLY A 14 -3.21 5.60 15.64
N ASN A 15 -2.23 6.49 15.83
CA ASN A 15 -2.46 7.87 16.25
C ASN A 15 -2.59 8.89 15.10
N LEU A 16 -2.46 8.47 13.85
CA LEU A 16 -2.43 9.38 12.69
C LEU A 16 -3.27 8.84 11.54
N ALA A 17 -4.46 9.41 11.38
CA ALA A 17 -5.13 9.44 10.08
C ALA A 17 -4.65 10.70 9.34
N SER A 18 -4.06 10.56 8.17
CA SER A 18 -3.64 11.70 7.33
C SER A 18 -4.16 11.51 5.91
N LEU A 19 -4.95 12.46 5.45
CA LEU A 19 -5.37 12.53 4.06
C LEU A 19 -4.32 13.28 3.23
N ARG A 20 -4.11 12.83 1.99
CA ARG A 20 -3.43 13.60 0.96
C ARG A 20 -4.44 13.92 -0.12
N ILE A 21 -4.56 15.18 -0.45
CA ILE A 21 -5.49 15.67 -1.48
C ILE A 21 -4.71 16.37 -2.59
N GLY A 22 -5.24 16.31 -3.80
CA GLY A 22 -4.62 16.95 -4.96
C GLY A 22 -5.30 16.51 -6.25
N ILE A 23 -4.97 17.18 -7.34
CA ILE A 23 -5.44 16.86 -8.70
C ILE A 23 -4.23 16.77 -9.61
N LYS A 24 -4.17 15.73 -10.43
CA LYS A 24 -3.11 15.57 -11.43
C LYS A 24 -3.22 16.67 -12.50
N ASN A 25 -2.12 17.40 -12.74
CA ASN A 25 -2.06 18.47 -13.75
C ASN A 25 -3.21 19.47 -13.59
N ALA A 26 -3.48 19.90 -12.35
CA ALA A 26 -4.58 20.79 -12.03
C ALA A 26 -4.52 22.12 -12.82
N SER A 27 -5.65 22.53 -13.39
CA SER A 27 -5.85 23.91 -13.86
C SER A 27 -5.84 24.87 -12.68
N LYS A 28 -5.81 26.20 -12.94
CA LYS A 28 -5.91 27.20 -11.89
C LYS A 28 -7.21 27.04 -11.07
N GLU A 29 -8.35 26.88 -11.74
CA GLU A 29 -9.64 26.65 -11.10
C GLU A 29 -9.65 25.37 -10.24
N GLN A 30 -9.10 24.28 -10.77
CA GLN A 30 -8.97 23.02 -10.00
C GLN A 30 -8.06 23.16 -8.79
N SER A 31 -7.02 23.98 -8.88
CA SER A 31 -6.15 24.27 -7.74
C SER A 31 -6.89 25.08 -6.66
N GLU A 32 -7.73 26.03 -7.05
CA GLU A 32 -8.61 26.79 -6.15
C GLU A 32 -9.59 25.84 -5.44
N ASN A 33 -10.22 24.90 -6.17
CA ASN A 33 -11.10 23.89 -5.58
C ASN A 33 -10.38 22.98 -4.55
N VAL A 34 -9.09 22.65 -4.78
CA VAL A 34 -8.28 21.90 -3.81
C VAL A 34 -8.04 22.74 -2.55
N LEU A 35 -7.80 24.04 -2.69
CA LEU A 35 -7.66 24.95 -1.54
C LEU A 35 -8.96 25.07 -0.73
N GLU A 36 -10.10 25.16 -1.38
CA GLU A 36 -11.42 25.19 -0.72
C GLU A 36 -11.67 23.87 0.03
N ALA A 37 -11.40 22.73 -0.60
CA ALA A 37 -11.51 21.42 0.06
C ALA A 37 -10.57 21.32 1.28
N SER A 38 -9.35 21.86 1.17
CA SER A 38 -8.41 21.94 2.28
C SER A 38 -8.95 22.80 3.43
N ALA A 39 -9.57 23.94 3.13
CA ALA A 39 -10.18 24.80 4.15
C ALA A 39 -11.33 24.09 4.88
N LEU A 40 -12.20 23.37 4.17
CA LEU A 40 -13.27 22.58 4.75
C LEU A 40 -12.74 21.47 5.67
N LEU A 41 -11.70 20.73 5.24
CA LEU A 41 -11.07 19.71 6.05
C LEU A 41 -10.42 20.28 7.32
N SER A 42 -9.79 21.45 7.20
CA SER A 42 -9.23 22.19 8.35
C SER A 42 -10.32 22.60 9.35
N GLY A 43 -11.43 23.14 8.85
CA GLY A 43 -12.58 23.51 9.67
C GLY A 43 -13.22 22.32 10.40
N ALA A 44 -13.14 21.13 9.81
CA ALA A 44 -13.58 19.88 10.41
C ALA A 44 -12.51 19.19 11.30
N HIS A 45 -11.37 19.83 11.54
CA HIS A 45 -10.23 19.30 12.28
C HIS A 45 -9.68 17.97 11.71
N ILE A 46 -9.81 17.75 10.40
CA ILE A 46 -9.28 16.56 9.72
C ILE A 46 -7.85 16.83 9.26
N HIS A 47 -6.89 16.06 9.79
CA HIS A 47 -5.49 16.14 9.38
C HIS A 47 -5.33 15.78 7.90
N HIS A 48 -4.83 16.72 7.10
CA HIS A 48 -4.60 16.54 5.69
C HIS A 48 -3.38 17.32 5.21
N LYS A 49 -2.91 16.99 4.01
CA LYS A 49 -1.87 17.73 3.28
C LYS A 49 -2.27 17.84 1.83
N ILE A 50 -2.08 19.00 1.23
CA ILE A 50 -2.12 19.16 -0.21
C ILE A 50 -0.82 18.56 -0.76
N ALA A 51 -0.92 17.67 -1.73
CA ALA A 51 0.22 17.04 -2.36
C ALA A 51 0.67 17.83 -3.59
N ASP A 52 1.95 18.16 -3.67
CA ASP A 52 2.53 18.82 -4.84
C ASP A 52 2.41 17.91 -6.09
N ASN A 53 2.61 16.61 -5.90
CA ASN A 53 2.35 15.58 -6.89
C ASN A 53 1.50 14.47 -6.26
N ILE A 54 0.19 14.51 -6.50
CA ILE A 54 -0.75 13.51 -5.96
C ILE A 54 -0.48 12.11 -6.51
N ILE A 55 0.00 12.00 -7.76
CA ILE A 55 0.32 10.70 -8.37
C ILE A 55 1.51 10.06 -7.66
N ALA A 56 2.57 10.84 -7.38
CA ALA A 56 3.70 10.35 -6.58
C ALA A 56 3.26 9.92 -5.17
N ALA A 57 2.36 10.68 -4.53
CA ALA A 57 1.84 10.34 -3.21
C ALA A 57 1.04 9.02 -3.21
N ILE A 58 0.21 8.80 -4.24
CA ILE A 58 -0.55 7.55 -4.42
C ILE A 58 0.41 6.38 -4.66
N TRP A 59 1.38 6.53 -5.57
CA TRP A 59 2.36 5.49 -5.86
C TRP A 59 3.24 5.16 -4.66
N ARG A 60 3.69 6.17 -3.90
CA ARG A 60 4.45 5.94 -2.66
C ARG A 60 3.67 5.06 -1.68
N LYS A 61 2.37 5.32 -1.49
CA LYS A 61 1.51 4.49 -0.65
C LYS A 61 1.31 3.10 -1.22
N TYR A 62 1.17 3.01 -2.55
CA TYR A 62 1.02 1.73 -3.24
C TYR A 62 2.27 0.86 -3.10
N ILE A 63 3.48 1.43 -3.29
CA ILE A 63 4.77 0.75 -3.12
C ILE A 63 4.89 0.15 -1.71
N LEU A 64 4.62 0.96 -0.66
CA LEU A 64 4.60 0.49 0.71
C LEU A 64 3.61 -0.68 0.88
N ASN A 65 2.39 -0.52 0.36
CA ASN A 65 1.35 -1.53 0.49
C ASN A 65 1.70 -2.83 -0.26
N CYS A 66 2.29 -2.75 -1.45
CA CYS A 66 2.74 -3.94 -2.18
C CYS A 66 3.73 -4.75 -1.35
N ALA A 67 4.83 -4.16 -0.91
CA ALA A 67 5.83 -4.87 -0.13
C ALA A 67 5.25 -5.42 1.19
N TYR A 68 4.53 -4.59 1.94
CA TYR A 68 3.95 -4.96 3.23
C TYR A 68 2.92 -6.10 3.11
N ASN A 69 1.95 -5.96 2.21
CA ASN A 69 0.87 -6.94 2.07
C ASN A 69 1.36 -8.25 1.46
N ILE A 70 2.20 -8.17 0.42
CA ILE A 70 2.65 -9.36 -0.32
C ILE A 70 3.56 -10.23 0.57
N THR A 71 4.56 -9.64 1.25
CA THR A 71 5.46 -10.43 2.09
C THR A 71 4.77 -11.03 3.30
N THR A 72 3.96 -10.24 4.02
CA THR A 72 3.24 -10.77 5.19
C THR A 72 2.27 -11.88 4.80
N ALA A 73 1.56 -11.73 3.67
CA ALA A 73 0.63 -12.76 3.19
C ALA A 73 1.36 -14.00 2.69
N ARG A 74 2.47 -13.85 1.92
CA ARG A 74 3.22 -14.96 1.35
C ARG A 74 3.82 -15.86 2.41
N TYR A 75 4.36 -15.27 3.46
CA TYR A 75 5.04 -16.00 4.53
C TYR A 75 4.16 -16.30 5.74
N ASN A 76 2.96 -15.72 5.79
CA ASN A 76 2.10 -15.78 6.98
C ASN A 76 2.83 -15.34 8.26
N ARG A 77 3.61 -14.28 8.16
CA ARG A 77 4.48 -13.77 9.24
C ARG A 77 4.14 -12.33 9.60
N THR A 78 4.44 -11.95 10.83
CA THR A 78 4.41 -10.55 11.27
C THR A 78 5.62 -9.80 10.71
N ILE A 79 5.58 -8.47 10.78
CA ILE A 79 6.71 -7.62 10.36
C ILE A 79 7.98 -7.94 11.16
N GLY A 80 7.88 -8.20 12.46
CA GLY A 80 9.03 -8.61 13.28
C GLY A 80 9.67 -9.90 12.77
N GLN A 81 8.86 -10.92 12.52
CA GLN A 81 9.35 -12.20 12.00
C GLN A 81 9.99 -12.09 10.60
N LEU A 82 9.48 -11.17 9.76
CA LEU A 82 10.10 -10.91 8.44
C LEU A 82 11.47 -10.22 8.58
N ARG A 83 11.64 -9.34 9.58
CA ARG A 83 12.92 -8.65 9.84
C ARG A 83 13.99 -9.58 10.41
N GLU A 84 13.60 -10.52 11.26
CA GLU A 84 14.50 -11.49 11.92
C GLU A 84 15.13 -12.46 10.92
N ASP A 85 14.50 -12.68 9.78
CA ASP A 85 14.99 -13.54 8.71
C ASP A 85 15.60 -12.69 7.58
N PRO A 86 16.94 -12.72 7.40
CA PRO A 86 17.61 -11.88 6.40
C PRO A 86 17.11 -12.09 4.97
N GLU A 87 16.65 -13.31 4.64
CA GLU A 87 16.12 -13.60 3.31
C GLU A 87 14.79 -12.88 3.08
N THR A 88 13.84 -12.98 4.01
CA THR A 88 12.55 -12.32 3.88
C THR A 88 12.66 -10.80 3.99
N ALA A 89 13.62 -10.29 4.78
CA ALA A 89 13.91 -8.86 4.84
C ALA A 89 14.45 -8.34 3.49
N ALA A 90 15.40 -9.04 2.88
CA ALA A 90 15.93 -8.69 1.56
C ALA A 90 14.84 -8.75 0.45
N GLN A 91 13.93 -9.69 0.55
CA GLN A 91 12.80 -9.80 -0.38
C GLN A 91 11.80 -8.64 -0.21
N TYR A 92 11.56 -8.19 1.02
CA TYR A 92 10.76 -6.98 1.26
C TYR A 92 11.37 -5.76 0.55
N GLU A 93 12.68 -5.53 0.72
CA GLU A 93 13.38 -4.44 0.04
C GLU A 93 13.32 -4.57 -1.49
N THR A 94 13.47 -5.79 -2.00
CA THR A 94 13.38 -6.05 -3.45
C THR A 94 12.00 -5.69 -3.98
N LEU A 95 10.92 -6.07 -3.30
CA LEU A 95 9.56 -5.70 -3.70
C LEU A 95 9.32 -4.19 -3.66
N VAL A 96 9.88 -3.48 -2.67
CA VAL A 96 9.84 -2.01 -2.64
C VAL A 96 10.49 -1.44 -3.89
N ARG A 97 11.69 -1.92 -4.27
CA ARG A 97 12.44 -1.44 -5.43
C ARG A 97 11.80 -1.81 -6.75
N GLU A 98 11.30 -3.03 -6.91
CA GLU A 98 10.56 -3.45 -8.12
C GLU A 98 9.30 -2.59 -8.32
N SER A 99 8.52 -2.37 -7.25
CA SER A 99 7.34 -1.51 -7.30
C SER A 99 7.69 -0.06 -7.66
N TRP A 100 8.81 0.44 -7.16
CA TRP A 100 9.31 1.78 -7.50
C TRP A 100 9.71 1.88 -8.97
N LEU A 101 10.46 0.90 -9.51
CA LEU A 101 10.83 0.89 -10.93
C LEU A 101 9.61 0.94 -11.85
N VAL A 102 8.53 0.24 -11.48
CA VAL A 102 7.26 0.32 -12.21
C VAL A 102 6.65 1.73 -12.11
N SER A 103 6.72 2.36 -10.93
CA SER A 103 6.22 3.73 -10.74
C SER A 103 7.00 4.76 -11.56
N GLU A 104 8.32 4.60 -11.67
CA GLU A 104 9.17 5.47 -12.48
C GLU A 104 8.86 5.30 -13.97
N ALA A 105 8.76 4.06 -14.45
CA ALA A 105 8.38 3.79 -15.82
C ALA A 105 6.95 4.30 -16.17
N ALA A 106 6.07 4.36 -15.15
CA ALA A 106 4.73 4.97 -15.29
C ALA A 106 4.75 6.51 -15.22
N GLY A 107 5.89 7.14 -15.03
CA GLY A 107 6.02 8.59 -14.92
C GLY A 107 5.41 9.18 -13.65
N ALA A 108 5.39 8.42 -12.55
CA ALA A 108 4.79 8.85 -11.30
C ALA A 108 5.63 9.91 -10.55
N GLY A 109 6.96 9.90 -10.75
CA GLY A 109 7.88 10.86 -10.12
C GLY A 109 8.02 10.65 -8.61
N VAL A 110 8.09 9.40 -8.16
CA VAL A 110 8.33 9.06 -6.75
C VAL A 110 9.82 9.23 -6.44
N PRO A 111 10.23 10.17 -5.58
CA PRO A 111 11.65 10.35 -5.29
C PRO A 111 12.27 9.08 -4.67
N GLU A 112 13.51 8.77 -5.05
CA GLU A 112 14.24 7.63 -4.47
C GLU A 112 14.39 7.75 -2.95
N THR A 113 14.48 8.97 -2.42
CA THR A 113 14.49 9.22 -0.97
C THR A 113 13.26 8.63 -0.27
N SER A 114 12.09 8.65 -0.93
CA SER A 114 10.88 8.02 -0.41
C SER A 114 10.99 6.51 -0.30
N ILE A 115 11.80 5.87 -1.14
CA ILE A 115 12.04 4.42 -1.11
C ILE A 115 12.90 4.06 0.09
N ASN A 116 13.95 4.83 0.33
CA ASN A 116 14.78 4.66 1.52
C ASN A 116 13.99 4.89 2.81
N GLU A 117 13.05 5.85 2.82
CA GLU A 117 12.12 6.05 3.94
C GLU A 117 11.18 4.84 4.16
N ILE A 118 10.69 4.20 3.10
CA ILE A 118 9.84 3.01 3.21
C ILE A 118 10.65 1.84 3.79
N ILE A 119 11.88 1.66 3.35
CA ILE A 119 12.77 0.62 3.88
C ILE A 119 13.12 0.92 5.34
N ASP A 120 13.44 2.17 5.69
CA ASP A 120 13.67 2.58 7.08
C ASP A 120 12.44 2.34 7.96
N GLN A 121 11.24 2.62 7.45
CA GLN A 121 10.00 2.32 8.16
C GLN A 121 9.85 0.82 8.43
N PHE A 122 10.17 -0.02 7.46
CA PHE A 122 10.15 -1.47 7.66
C PHE A 122 11.05 -1.89 8.81
N TYR A 123 12.29 -1.41 8.86
CA TYR A 123 13.24 -1.82 9.89
C TYR A 123 12.97 -1.21 11.27
N HIS A 124 12.50 0.03 11.33
CA HIS A 124 12.57 0.81 12.58
C HIS A 124 11.24 1.36 13.08
N LYS A 125 10.18 1.44 12.25
CA LYS A 125 8.95 2.17 12.62
C LYS A 125 7.68 1.33 12.62
N LEU A 126 7.60 0.30 11.77
CA LEU A 126 6.43 -0.57 11.77
C LEU A 126 6.41 -1.43 13.04
N ASP A 127 5.23 -1.59 13.63
CA ASP A 127 5.05 -2.45 14.78
C ASP A 127 5.43 -3.91 14.43
N PRO A 128 6.36 -4.53 15.19
CA PRO A 128 6.78 -5.91 14.95
C PRO A 128 5.65 -6.94 14.98
N ALA A 129 4.60 -6.69 15.77
CA ALA A 129 3.45 -7.60 15.89
C ALA A 129 2.43 -7.42 14.75
N SER A 130 2.61 -6.41 13.89
CA SER A 130 1.62 -6.10 12.85
C SER A 130 1.58 -7.13 11.73
N THR A 131 0.35 -7.34 11.22
CA THR A 131 0.01 -8.18 10.08
C THR A 131 -0.82 -7.37 9.09
N SER A 132 -0.82 -7.74 7.80
CA SER A 132 -1.62 -7.04 6.80
C SER A 132 -3.07 -7.55 6.72
N SER A 133 -3.96 -6.73 6.15
CA SER A 133 -5.32 -7.15 5.82
C SER A 133 -5.30 -8.30 4.79
N LEU A 134 -4.49 -8.17 3.74
CA LEU A 134 -4.32 -9.21 2.72
C LEU A 134 -3.94 -10.57 3.33
N GLN A 135 -2.98 -10.57 4.26
CA GLN A 135 -2.59 -11.78 5.00
C GLN A 135 -3.78 -12.40 5.73
N ARG A 136 -4.49 -11.59 6.53
CA ARG A 136 -5.63 -12.08 7.30
C ARG A 136 -6.77 -12.61 6.43
N ASP A 137 -7.01 -12.00 5.27
CA ASP A 137 -8.06 -12.42 4.36
C ASP A 137 -7.70 -13.71 3.64
N ILE A 138 -6.50 -13.80 3.07
CA ILE A 138 -6.01 -15.02 2.39
C ILE A 138 -6.02 -16.20 3.37
N TRP A 139 -5.40 -16.07 4.54
CA TRP A 139 -5.27 -17.19 5.48
C TRP A 139 -6.58 -17.55 6.19
N ALA A 140 -7.59 -16.70 6.12
CA ALA A 140 -8.96 -17.01 6.55
C ALA A 140 -9.88 -17.51 5.42
N GLY A 141 -9.36 -17.73 4.20
CA GLY A 141 -10.14 -18.15 3.04
C GLY A 141 -11.19 -17.13 2.60
N ARG A 142 -10.97 -15.83 2.86
CA ARG A 142 -11.89 -14.76 2.48
C ARG A 142 -11.48 -14.14 1.15
N PRO A 143 -12.42 -13.49 0.42
CA PRO A 143 -12.10 -12.63 -0.71
C PRO A 143 -11.02 -11.61 -0.31
N SER A 144 -10.02 -11.41 -1.16
CA SER A 144 -8.85 -10.59 -0.84
C SER A 144 -8.48 -9.64 -1.98
N GLU A 145 -7.72 -8.61 -1.65
CA GLU A 145 -7.23 -7.61 -2.61
C GLU A 145 -5.91 -8.04 -3.30
N LEU A 146 -5.68 -9.35 -3.47
CA LEU A 146 -4.47 -9.87 -4.13
C LEU A 146 -4.27 -9.26 -5.53
N GLU A 147 -5.36 -9.15 -6.30
CA GLU A 147 -5.33 -8.58 -7.64
C GLU A 147 -4.99 -7.08 -7.64
N THR A 148 -5.39 -6.37 -6.60
CA THR A 148 -5.10 -4.93 -6.45
C THR A 148 -3.63 -4.69 -6.13
N PHE A 149 -3.07 -5.45 -5.18
CA PHE A 149 -1.69 -5.22 -4.74
C PHE A 149 -0.66 -5.92 -5.62
N SER A 150 -0.88 -7.16 -5.99
CA SER A 150 0.11 -7.95 -6.73
C SER A 150 -0.23 -8.07 -8.21
N GLY A 151 -1.45 -8.44 -8.54
CA GLY A 151 -1.87 -8.63 -9.92
C GLY A 151 -1.76 -7.35 -10.76
N TYR A 152 -2.16 -6.20 -10.23
CA TYR A 152 -2.01 -4.91 -10.92
C TYR A 152 -0.53 -4.56 -11.16
N LEU A 153 0.33 -4.74 -10.14
CA LEU A 153 1.77 -4.44 -10.26
C LEU A 153 2.41 -5.26 -11.39
N VAL A 154 2.17 -6.57 -11.40
CA VAL A 154 2.71 -7.48 -12.42
C VAL A 154 2.20 -7.14 -13.82
N ARG A 155 0.90 -6.86 -13.98
CA ARG A 155 0.34 -6.46 -15.28
C ARG A 155 0.92 -5.12 -15.74
N LYS A 156 1.05 -4.15 -14.84
CA LYS A 156 1.60 -2.82 -15.16
C LYS A 156 3.08 -2.90 -15.51
N ALA A 157 3.85 -3.71 -14.80
CA ALA A 157 5.25 -3.99 -15.12
C ALA A 157 5.41 -4.58 -16.53
N LYS A 158 4.57 -5.55 -16.88
CA LYS A 158 4.56 -6.15 -18.22
C LYS A 158 4.20 -5.13 -19.31
N GLU A 159 3.19 -4.29 -19.09
CA GLU A 159 2.79 -3.20 -19.99
C GLU A 159 3.95 -2.25 -20.26
N LEU A 160 4.73 -1.93 -19.23
CA LEU A 160 5.84 -0.98 -19.28
C LEU A 160 7.19 -1.64 -19.59
N SER A 161 7.23 -2.96 -19.78
CA SER A 161 8.45 -3.74 -20.01
C SER A 161 9.48 -3.61 -18.89
N VAL A 162 9.01 -3.53 -17.65
CA VAL A 162 9.85 -3.49 -16.44
C VAL A 162 9.97 -4.89 -15.85
N PRO A 163 11.19 -5.42 -15.63
CA PRO A 163 11.34 -6.74 -15.00
C PRO A 163 11.03 -6.65 -13.49
N VAL A 164 10.15 -7.54 -13.02
CA VAL A 164 9.70 -7.63 -11.61
C VAL A 164 9.64 -9.11 -11.17
N LEU A 165 10.75 -9.79 -11.27
CA LEU A 165 10.83 -11.25 -11.11
C LEU A 165 10.33 -11.76 -9.74
N LEU A 166 10.65 -11.04 -8.67
CA LEU A 166 10.21 -11.41 -7.33
C LEU A 166 8.70 -11.17 -7.16
N SER A 167 8.19 -10.04 -7.63
CA SER A 167 6.76 -9.74 -7.61
C SER A 167 5.94 -10.77 -8.39
N GLU A 168 6.40 -11.21 -9.57
CA GLU A 168 5.77 -12.27 -10.36
C GLU A 168 5.76 -13.60 -9.62
N THR A 169 6.89 -13.97 -9.01
CA THR A 169 7.03 -15.22 -8.24
C THR A 169 6.08 -15.22 -7.05
N MET A 170 6.08 -14.16 -6.24
CA MET A 170 5.23 -14.08 -5.05
C MET A 170 3.74 -13.99 -5.41
N TYR A 171 3.40 -13.33 -6.50
CA TYR A 171 2.02 -13.32 -7.01
C TYR A 171 1.55 -14.74 -7.39
N SER A 172 2.35 -15.48 -8.16
CA SER A 172 2.04 -16.86 -8.52
C SER A 172 1.88 -17.76 -7.30
N ASP A 173 2.73 -17.58 -6.30
CA ASP A 173 2.65 -18.37 -5.07
C ASP A 173 1.39 -18.06 -4.26
N LEU A 174 1.03 -16.79 -4.13
CA LEU A 174 -0.19 -16.36 -3.45
C LEU A 174 -1.45 -16.84 -4.19
N GLN A 175 -1.45 -16.84 -5.53
CA GLN A 175 -2.55 -17.42 -6.31
C GLN A 175 -2.73 -18.92 -6.02
N LYS A 176 -1.63 -19.69 -5.89
CA LYS A 176 -1.69 -21.10 -5.51
C LYS A 176 -2.24 -21.32 -4.09
N ILE A 177 -1.93 -20.40 -3.16
CA ILE A 177 -2.47 -20.46 -1.79
C ILE A 177 -3.98 -20.21 -1.82
N VAL A 178 -4.42 -19.16 -2.51
CA VAL A 178 -5.85 -18.82 -2.64
C VAL A 178 -6.64 -19.93 -3.31
N SER A 179 -6.11 -20.51 -4.41
CA SER A 179 -6.81 -21.58 -5.13
C SER A 179 -6.96 -22.88 -4.36
N LYS A 180 -6.15 -23.14 -3.35
CA LYS A 180 -6.26 -24.34 -2.48
C LYS A 180 -7.30 -24.17 -1.38
N GLN A 181 -7.77 -22.95 -1.16
CA GLN A 181 -8.74 -22.63 -0.11
C GLN A 181 -10.15 -22.41 -0.65
N SER A 182 -10.30 -22.32 -1.98
CA SER A 182 -11.58 -22.23 -2.71
C SER A 182 -12.11 -23.61 -3.03
#